data_3002fcf54362dc6caf4c4f1bb855bfd6
#
_entry.id   3002fcf54362dc6caf4c4f1bb855bfd6
#
_cell.length_a   1.000
_cell.length_b   1.000
_cell.length_c   1.000
_cell.angle_alpha   90.00
_cell.angle_beta   90.00
_cell.angle_gamma   90.00
#
_symmetry.space_group_name_H-M   'P 1'
#
loop_
_entity.id
_entity.type
_entity.pdbx_description
1 polymer ?
#
loop_
_entity_poly.entity_id
_entity_poly.type
_entity_poly.pdbx_seq_one_letter_code
_entity_poly.pdbx_strand_id
1 'polypeptide(L)'
;MITKGIVLAGGSGTRLSPVTRAVSKQLLPLYDKPLVYYPLATLMLAGIRDVLLISTREDGPLFERLLGDGSQWGVRIRYAVQPEPRGIAQALLIGADFIGSDPVCLVLGDNLFYGHGLPEQLRAAAARDRGATVFAYYVRDPERYGVVEFDAAGKAVGLEEKPAAPRSHYAVTGLYFYDAGCVAAARALKPSARGELEITDVNRTYLARGALKVEVLGRGVAWLDTGTHASLLAAANFVETLEARQGLKVCCPEEIAYRQGFIDRAQLERLAGPLKRTGYGEYLESVLNERVF
;
A
#
# COMPACT_ATOMS: atom_id res chain seq x y z
N MET A 1 1.19 -19.00 -1.40
CA MET A 1 1.04 -17.70 -2.12
C MET A 1 0.12 -16.82 -1.28
N ILE A 2 0.46 -15.56 -1.10
CA ILE A 2 -0.32 -14.58 -0.33
C ILE A 2 -1.50 -14.11 -1.17
N THR A 3 -2.72 -14.28 -0.66
CA THR A 3 -3.97 -13.91 -1.32
C THR A 3 -4.77 -12.87 -0.54
N LYS A 4 -4.37 -12.61 0.71
CA LYS A 4 -5.00 -11.66 1.63
C LYS A 4 -4.17 -10.39 1.73
N GLY A 5 -4.83 -9.24 1.70
CA GLY A 5 -4.20 -7.93 1.85
C GLY A 5 -4.90 -7.06 2.87
N ILE A 6 -4.15 -6.21 3.55
CA ILE A 6 -4.67 -5.19 4.45
C ILE A 6 -4.27 -3.82 3.90
N VAL A 7 -5.22 -2.92 3.72
CA VAL A 7 -4.98 -1.49 3.49
C VAL A 7 -5.21 -0.76 4.80
N LEU A 8 -4.16 -0.19 5.39
CA LEU A 8 -4.29 0.62 6.60
C LEU A 8 -4.56 2.08 6.22
N ALA A 9 -5.82 2.47 6.28
CA ALA A 9 -6.32 3.82 5.98
C ALA A 9 -6.80 4.56 7.23
N GLY A 10 -6.30 4.16 8.39
CA GLY A 10 -6.53 4.84 9.66
C GLY A 10 -5.57 6.02 9.88
N GLY A 11 -5.72 6.68 11.01
CA GLY A 11 -4.89 7.81 11.38
C GLY A 11 -5.58 9.17 11.18
N SER A 12 -5.24 10.13 12.04
CA SER A 12 -5.91 11.44 12.13
C SER A 12 -5.57 12.43 11.02
N GLY A 13 -4.57 12.11 10.18
CA GLY A 13 -4.16 13.00 9.08
C GLY A 13 -3.74 14.42 9.50
N THR A 14 -3.40 14.64 10.78
CA THR A 14 -3.19 15.97 11.39
C THR A 14 -2.17 16.84 10.66
N ARG A 15 -1.14 16.23 10.06
CA ARG A 15 -0.12 16.94 9.27
C ARG A 15 -0.66 17.59 7.98
N LEU A 16 -1.85 17.18 7.54
CA LEU A 16 -2.56 17.74 6.38
C LEU A 16 -3.74 18.63 6.80
N SER A 17 -3.86 18.96 8.09
CA SER A 17 -4.90 19.93 8.53
C SER A 17 -4.67 21.30 7.86
N PRO A 18 -5.75 22.01 7.44
CA PRO A 18 -7.17 21.72 7.68
C PRO A 18 -7.85 20.81 6.65
N VAL A 19 -7.17 20.36 5.60
CA VAL A 19 -7.75 19.58 4.49
C VAL A 19 -8.38 18.27 4.98
N THR A 20 -7.79 17.67 6.01
CA THR A 20 -8.25 16.40 6.62
C THR A 20 -9.22 16.57 7.80
N ARG A 21 -9.80 17.76 8.01
CA ARG A 21 -10.76 17.98 9.10
C ARG A 21 -12.11 17.31 8.89
N ALA A 22 -12.51 17.12 7.65
CA ALA A 22 -13.82 16.60 7.28
C ALA A 22 -13.76 15.28 6.51
N VAL A 23 -12.55 14.80 6.16
CA VAL A 23 -12.38 13.60 5.34
C VAL A 23 -11.01 12.98 5.59
N SER A 24 -10.96 11.64 5.57
CA SER A 24 -9.71 10.90 5.62
C SER A 24 -8.76 11.31 4.50
N LYS A 25 -7.46 11.40 4.80
CA LYS A 25 -6.41 11.67 3.80
C LYS A 25 -6.51 10.75 2.59
N GLN A 26 -6.80 9.49 2.81
CA GLN A 26 -6.86 8.47 1.77
C GLN A 26 -8.05 8.61 0.82
N LEU A 27 -9.02 9.47 1.16
CA LEU A 27 -10.14 9.85 0.30
C LEU A 27 -9.88 11.14 -0.49
N LEU A 28 -8.81 11.86 -0.17
CA LEU A 28 -8.41 13.03 -0.95
C LEU A 28 -8.02 12.62 -2.38
N PRO A 29 -8.29 13.47 -3.38
CA PRO A 29 -7.84 13.21 -4.73
C PRO A 29 -6.31 13.28 -4.80
N LEU A 30 -5.71 12.28 -5.43
CA LEU A 30 -4.35 12.33 -5.91
C LEU A 30 -4.39 12.37 -7.44
N TYR A 31 -4.34 13.56 -8.00
CA TYR A 31 -4.59 13.91 -9.39
C TYR A 31 -6.03 13.57 -9.80
N ASP A 32 -6.30 12.45 -10.45
CA ASP A 32 -7.59 12.13 -11.09
C ASP A 32 -8.45 11.09 -10.34
N LYS A 33 -7.94 10.54 -9.23
CA LYS A 33 -8.63 9.50 -8.46
C LYS A 33 -8.32 9.58 -6.96
N PRO A 34 -9.14 8.98 -6.08
CA PRO A 34 -8.87 8.95 -4.64
C PRO A 34 -7.55 8.25 -4.31
N LEU A 35 -6.81 8.77 -3.33
CA LEU A 35 -5.51 8.24 -2.92
C LEU A 35 -5.55 6.74 -2.56
N VAL A 36 -6.62 6.25 -1.96
CA VAL A 36 -6.77 4.83 -1.59
C VAL A 36 -6.73 3.87 -2.80
N TYR A 37 -6.98 4.35 -4.02
CA TYR A 37 -6.89 3.53 -5.23
C TYR A 37 -5.46 3.04 -5.50
N TYR A 38 -4.44 3.81 -5.12
CA TYR A 38 -3.03 3.46 -5.34
C TYR A 38 -2.57 2.26 -4.51
N PRO A 39 -2.74 2.24 -3.17
CA PRO A 39 -2.41 1.04 -2.39
C PRO A 39 -3.31 -0.16 -2.73
N LEU A 40 -4.60 0.05 -3.06
CA LEU A 40 -5.46 -1.02 -3.54
C LEU A 40 -4.93 -1.62 -4.85
N ALA A 41 -4.54 -0.77 -5.81
CA ALA A 41 -3.91 -1.19 -7.06
C ALA A 41 -2.60 -1.97 -6.82
N THR A 42 -1.79 -1.57 -5.83
CA THR A 42 -0.57 -2.28 -5.44
C THR A 42 -0.89 -3.71 -4.99
N LEU A 43 -1.93 -3.92 -4.17
CA LEU A 43 -2.38 -5.26 -3.79
C LEU A 43 -2.88 -6.06 -5.00
N MET A 44 -3.66 -5.45 -5.87
CA MET A 44 -4.18 -6.09 -7.08
C MET A 44 -3.04 -6.51 -8.02
N LEU A 45 -2.01 -5.69 -8.22
CA LEU A 45 -0.81 -6.01 -9.00
C LEU A 45 -0.03 -7.19 -8.43
N ALA A 46 -0.05 -7.37 -7.10
CA ALA A 46 0.50 -8.55 -6.43
C ALA A 46 -0.37 -9.82 -6.60
N GLY A 47 -1.53 -9.73 -7.24
CA GLY A 47 -2.49 -10.83 -7.40
C GLY A 47 -3.42 -11.04 -6.20
N ILE A 48 -3.45 -10.10 -5.25
CA ILE A 48 -4.24 -10.18 -4.03
C ILE A 48 -5.67 -9.72 -4.30
N ARG A 49 -6.66 -10.55 -3.90
CA ARG A 49 -8.09 -10.31 -4.18
C ARG A 49 -8.98 -10.30 -2.95
N ASP A 50 -8.50 -10.72 -1.80
CA ASP A 50 -9.22 -10.64 -0.53
C ASP A 50 -8.58 -9.54 0.32
N VAL A 51 -9.30 -8.44 0.52
CA VAL A 51 -8.75 -7.20 1.09
C VAL A 51 -9.53 -6.81 2.34
N LEU A 52 -8.82 -6.45 3.41
CA LEU A 52 -9.36 -5.80 4.59
C LEU A 52 -8.92 -4.33 4.58
N LEU A 53 -9.86 -3.40 4.49
CA LEU A 53 -9.59 -1.98 4.67
C LEU A 53 -9.84 -1.61 6.12
N ILE A 54 -8.82 -1.08 6.79
CA ILE A 54 -8.88 -0.62 8.18
C ILE A 54 -8.89 0.90 8.18
N SER A 55 -9.97 1.50 8.69
CA SER A 55 -10.13 2.97 8.76
C SER A 55 -10.61 3.42 10.14
N THR A 56 -10.80 4.73 10.31
CA THR A 56 -11.49 5.26 11.49
C THR A 56 -12.98 4.91 11.43
N ARG A 57 -13.66 5.04 12.56
CA ARG A 57 -15.12 4.83 12.63
C ARG A 57 -15.88 5.84 11.77
N GLU A 58 -15.40 7.07 11.73
CA GLU A 58 -16.02 8.20 11.03
C GLU A 58 -15.87 8.06 9.51
N ASP A 59 -14.72 7.60 9.04
CA ASP A 59 -14.41 7.50 7.60
C ASP A 59 -14.88 6.17 6.97
N GLY A 60 -15.09 5.12 7.77
CA GLY A 60 -15.51 3.80 7.29
C GLY A 60 -16.66 3.85 6.28
N PRO A 61 -17.81 4.51 6.59
CA PRO A 61 -18.94 4.62 5.66
C PRO A 61 -18.59 5.31 4.33
N LEU A 62 -17.60 6.21 4.32
CA LEU A 62 -17.16 6.88 3.10
C LEU A 62 -16.35 5.94 2.20
N PHE A 63 -15.49 5.10 2.80
CA PHE A 63 -14.78 4.05 2.08
C PHE A 63 -15.73 3.00 1.54
N GLU A 64 -16.71 2.55 2.33
CA GLU A 64 -17.72 1.60 1.89
C GLU A 64 -18.53 2.15 0.70
N ARG A 65 -18.92 3.43 0.73
CA ARG A 65 -19.60 4.09 -0.38
C ARG A 65 -18.75 4.20 -1.63
N LEU A 66 -17.43 4.43 -1.48
CA LEU A 66 -16.49 4.60 -2.60
C LEU A 66 -16.14 3.27 -3.26
N LEU A 67 -15.82 2.26 -2.44
CA LEU A 67 -15.19 1.01 -2.90
C LEU A 67 -16.19 -0.16 -2.98
N GLY A 68 -17.36 -0.04 -2.33
CA GLY A 68 -18.33 -1.13 -2.23
C GLY A 68 -17.73 -2.38 -1.59
N ASP A 69 -18.15 -3.53 -2.04
CA ASP A 69 -17.61 -4.84 -1.65
C ASP A 69 -16.42 -5.28 -2.53
N GLY A 70 -16.04 -4.47 -3.53
CA GLY A 70 -14.95 -4.74 -4.46
C GLY A 70 -15.32 -5.66 -5.62
N SER A 71 -16.52 -6.22 -5.66
CA SER A 71 -16.95 -7.17 -6.69
C SER A 71 -16.88 -6.59 -8.10
N GLN A 72 -17.07 -5.28 -8.24
CA GLN A 72 -16.91 -4.56 -9.52
C GLN A 72 -15.53 -4.73 -10.14
N TRP A 73 -14.48 -4.94 -9.35
CA TRP A 73 -13.11 -5.20 -9.79
C TRP A 73 -12.69 -6.67 -9.63
N GLY A 74 -13.63 -7.57 -9.31
CA GLY A 74 -13.35 -8.97 -9.08
C GLY A 74 -12.48 -9.24 -7.83
N VAL A 75 -12.46 -8.31 -6.88
CA VAL A 75 -11.85 -8.45 -5.55
C VAL A 75 -12.96 -8.50 -4.50
N ARG A 76 -12.61 -8.84 -3.27
CA ARG A 76 -13.52 -8.79 -2.12
C ARG A 76 -12.94 -7.85 -1.08
N ILE A 77 -13.68 -6.79 -0.74
CA ILE A 77 -13.26 -5.81 0.26
C ILE A 77 -14.14 -5.99 1.50
N ARG A 78 -13.49 -6.11 2.66
CA ARG A 78 -14.10 -6.07 3.99
C ARG A 78 -13.57 -4.85 4.71
N TYR A 79 -14.29 -4.40 5.72
CA TYR A 79 -13.98 -3.20 6.46
C TYR A 79 -13.81 -3.50 7.94
N ALA A 80 -12.85 -2.82 8.57
CA ALA A 80 -12.64 -2.87 10.01
C ALA A 80 -12.30 -1.49 10.56
N VAL A 81 -12.61 -1.28 11.83
CA VAL A 81 -12.39 -0.01 12.50
C VAL A 81 -11.09 -0.06 13.31
N GLN A 82 -10.22 0.93 13.11
CA GLN A 82 -9.14 1.28 14.01
C GLN A 82 -9.66 2.33 15.00
N PRO A 83 -9.94 1.97 16.26
CA PRO A 83 -10.59 2.90 17.21
C PRO A 83 -9.66 4.05 17.62
N GLU A 84 -8.34 3.79 17.67
CA GLU A 84 -7.30 4.74 18.03
C GLU A 84 -6.03 4.44 17.22
N PRO A 85 -5.27 5.45 16.76
CA PRO A 85 -4.07 5.26 15.96
C PRO A 85 -2.87 4.86 16.84
N ARG A 86 -2.81 3.60 17.26
CA ARG A 86 -1.76 3.06 18.14
C ARG A 86 -0.59 2.42 17.37
N GLY A 87 -0.30 2.91 16.18
CA GLY A 87 0.82 2.45 15.35
C GLY A 87 0.41 1.47 14.25
N ILE A 88 1.34 1.24 13.31
CA ILE A 88 1.08 0.45 12.11
C ILE A 88 0.86 -1.05 12.44
N ALA A 89 1.62 -1.59 13.40
CA ALA A 89 1.49 -3.01 13.77
C ALA A 89 0.12 -3.34 14.38
N GLN A 90 -0.65 -2.35 14.85
CA GLN A 90 -2.02 -2.54 15.31
C GLN A 90 -2.92 -3.10 14.19
N ALA A 91 -2.64 -2.80 12.92
CA ALA A 91 -3.38 -3.35 11.79
C ALA A 91 -3.38 -4.88 11.75
N LEU A 92 -2.26 -5.51 12.16
CA LEU A 92 -2.15 -6.97 12.24
C LEU A 92 -3.00 -7.56 13.37
N LEU A 93 -3.20 -6.80 14.46
CA LEU A 93 -4.05 -7.20 15.57
C LEU A 93 -5.54 -7.05 15.25
N ILE A 94 -5.91 -5.93 14.62
CA ILE A 94 -7.28 -5.68 14.16
C ILE A 94 -7.66 -6.71 13.08
N GLY A 95 -6.75 -7.01 12.17
CA GLY A 95 -6.93 -7.99 11.10
C GLY A 95 -6.73 -9.44 11.51
N ALA A 96 -6.54 -9.76 12.81
CA ALA A 96 -6.16 -11.12 13.25
C ALA A 96 -7.13 -12.21 12.77
N ASP A 97 -8.44 -11.98 12.87
CA ASP A 97 -9.47 -12.92 12.41
C ASP A 97 -9.51 -13.03 10.87
N PHE A 98 -9.27 -11.93 10.18
CA PHE A 98 -9.15 -11.91 8.72
C PHE A 98 -7.90 -12.68 8.25
N ILE A 99 -6.77 -12.47 8.90
CA ILE A 99 -5.51 -13.17 8.62
C ILE A 99 -5.68 -14.68 8.91
N GLY A 100 -6.16 -15.02 10.08
CA GLY A 100 -6.29 -16.42 10.51
C GLY A 100 -4.92 -17.12 10.51
N SER A 101 -4.82 -18.21 9.76
CA SER A 101 -3.59 -18.99 9.57
C SER A 101 -2.89 -18.70 8.23
N ASP A 102 -3.36 -17.72 7.47
CA ASP A 102 -2.83 -17.40 6.13
C ASP A 102 -1.75 -16.31 6.19
N PRO A 103 -0.83 -16.28 5.21
CA PRO A 103 0.05 -15.16 5.03
C PRO A 103 -0.70 -13.93 4.52
N VAL A 104 -0.17 -12.73 4.79
CA VAL A 104 -0.85 -11.46 4.50
C VAL A 104 0.13 -10.40 3.96
N CYS A 105 -0.36 -9.55 3.06
CA CYS A 105 0.28 -8.32 2.65
C CYS A 105 -0.37 -7.15 3.40
N LEU A 106 0.44 -6.27 4.01
CA LEU A 106 0.00 -5.00 4.58
C LEU A 106 0.56 -3.86 3.76
N VAL A 107 -0.30 -2.95 3.32
CA VAL A 107 0.08 -1.71 2.64
C VAL A 107 -0.50 -0.50 3.35
N LEU A 108 0.30 0.56 3.47
CA LEU A 108 -0.17 1.83 4.03
C LEU A 108 -1.03 2.57 3.00
N GLY A 109 -2.17 3.05 3.44
CA GLY A 109 -3.21 3.67 2.61
C GLY A 109 -2.81 5.01 1.96
N ASP A 110 -1.64 5.53 2.29
CA ASP A 110 -1.07 6.78 1.79
C ASP A 110 0.20 6.59 0.95
N ASN A 111 0.52 5.34 0.59
CA ASN A 111 1.70 5.03 -0.21
C ASN A 111 1.33 4.76 -1.67
N LEU A 112 2.09 5.37 -2.56
CA LEU A 112 2.06 5.14 -3.99
C LEU A 112 3.36 4.45 -4.40
N PHE A 113 3.22 3.37 -5.19
CA PHE A 113 4.33 2.66 -5.83
C PHE A 113 4.09 2.64 -7.34
N TYR A 114 5.11 2.98 -8.12
CA TYR A 114 5.05 2.94 -9.57
C TYR A 114 6.44 2.69 -10.16
N GLY A 115 6.53 1.85 -11.17
CA GLY A 115 7.78 1.63 -11.88
C GLY A 115 7.79 0.35 -12.68
N HIS A 116 8.74 0.30 -13.64
CA HIS A 116 8.96 -0.89 -14.46
C HIS A 116 9.45 -2.07 -13.60
N GLY A 117 8.89 -3.24 -13.84
CA GLY A 117 9.24 -4.46 -13.08
C GLY A 117 8.63 -4.54 -11.68
N LEU A 118 7.90 -3.51 -11.22
CA LEU A 118 7.24 -3.55 -9.92
C LEU A 118 6.20 -4.68 -9.79
N PRO A 119 5.31 -4.93 -10.77
CA PRO A 119 4.34 -6.04 -10.68
C PRO A 119 5.01 -7.41 -10.50
N GLU A 120 6.16 -7.65 -11.14
CA GLU A 120 6.94 -8.88 -11.03
C GLU A 120 7.52 -9.02 -9.61
N GLN A 121 8.08 -7.95 -9.06
CA GLN A 121 8.62 -7.92 -7.70
C GLN A 121 7.52 -8.17 -6.66
N LEU A 122 6.34 -7.56 -6.84
CA LEU A 122 5.18 -7.75 -5.96
C LEU A 122 4.69 -9.21 -6.01
N ARG A 123 4.54 -9.80 -7.19
CA ARG A 123 4.16 -11.21 -7.35
C ARG A 123 5.21 -12.16 -6.77
N ALA A 124 6.49 -11.87 -6.96
CA ALA A 124 7.58 -12.65 -6.36
C ALA A 124 7.56 -12.59 -4.82
N ALA A 125 7.25 -11.42 -4.24
CA ALA A 125 7.05 -11.28 -2.80
C ALA A 125 5.81 -12.04 -2.32
N ALA A 126 4.68 -11.94 -3.03
CA ALA A 126 3.44 -12.66 -2.71
C ALA A 126 3.56 -14.19 -2.84
N ALA A 127 4.48 -14.69 -3.67
CA ALA A 127 4.76 -16.12 -3.80
C ALA A 127 5.46 -16.70 -2.57
N ARG A 128 6.09 -15.87 -1.73
CA ARG A 128 6.74 -16.30 -0.48
C ARG A 128 5.72 -16.30 0.65
N ASP A 129 5.42 -17.46 1.18
CA ASP A 129 4.43 -17.66 2.26
C ASP A 129 5.06 -17.94 3.62
N ARG A 130 6.38 -17.83 3.74
CA ARG A 130 7.14 -17.98 4.99
C ARG A 130 8.07 -16.80 5.23
N GLY A 131 8.17 -16.41 6.50
CA GLY A 131 8.96 -15.27 6.93
C GLY A 131 8.30 -13.94 6.58
N ALA A 132 9.11 -12.89 6.46
CA ALA A 132 8.68 -11.57 6.07
C ALA A 132 9.47 -11.07 4.86
N THR A 133 8.80 -10.30 4.00
CA THR A 133 9.47 -9.52 2.95
C THR A 133 9.07 -8.06 3.09
N VAL A 134 10.04 -7.17 3.14
CA VAL A 134 9.87 -5.72 3.15
C VAL A 134 10.60 -5.10 1.97
N PHE A 135 10.19 -3.91 1.56
CA PHE A 135 10.84 -3.18 0.48
C PHE A 135 11.60 -2.00 1.05
N ALA A 136 12.85 -1.85 0.62
CA ALA A 136 13.72 -0.74 0.97
C ALA A 136 13.90 0.21 -0.22
N TYR A 137 13.87 1.50 0.04
CA TYR A 137 14.02 2.55 -0.96
C TYR A 137 15.05 3.57 -0.50
N TYR A 138 15.96 3.98 -1.40
CA TYR A 138 16.98 4.98 -1.09
C TYR A 138 16.36 6.37 -1.02
N VAL A 139 16.45 7.04 0.13
CA VAL A 139 15.89 8.37 0.38
C VAL A 139 16.96 9.35 0.84
N ARG A 140 16.65 10.64 0.71
CA ARG A 140 17.55 11.71 1.17
C ARG A 140 17.40 12.00 2.67
N ASP A 141 16.22 11.74 3.23
CA ASP A 141 15.80 12.06 4.60
C ASP A 141 15.36 10.79 5.38
N PRO A 142 16.28 9.82 5.60
CA PRO A 142 15.97 8.51 6.17
C PRO A 142 15.46 8.57 7.62
N GLU A 143 15.78 9.63 8.38
CA GLU A 143 15.36 9.84 9.77
C GLU A 143 13.84 9.91 9.95
N ARG A 144 13.08 10.03 8.86
CA ARG A 144 11.61 10.07 8.88
C ARG A 144 10.97 8.68 8.92
N TYR A 145 11.74 7.62 8.65
CA TYR A 145 11.25 6.27 8.37
C TYR A 145 11.91 5.22 9.24
N GLY A 146 11.41 4.00 9.18
CA GLY A 146 12.19 2.83 9.57
C GLY A 146 13.35 2.65 8.60
N VAL A 147 14.56 2.53 9.11
CA VAL A 147 15.79 2.44 8.30
C VAL A 147 16.38 1.04 8.40
N VAL A 148 16.75 0.45 7.27
CA VAL A 148 17.45 -0.83 7.22
C VAL A 148 18.94 -0.61 7.01
N GLU A 149 19.78 -1.30 7.80
CA GLU A 149 21.21 -1.37 7.66
C GLU A 149 21.63 -2.65 6.96
N PHE A 150 22.54 -2.55 5.99
CA PHE A 150 23.07 -3.69 5.24
C PHE A 150 24.56 -3.89 5.56
N ASP A 151 25.00 -5.14 5.57
CA ASP A 151 26.43 -5.48 5.56
C ASP A 151 27.04 -5.32 4.15
N ALA A 152 28.35 -5.58 4.05
CA ALA A 152 29.08 -5.49 2.78
C ALA A 152 28.61 -6.50 1.71
N ALA A 153 27.90 -7.55 2.11
CA ALA A 153 27.32 -8.54 1.21
C ALA A 153 25.87 -8.19 0.78
N GLY A 154 25.34 -7.03 1.24
CA GLY A 154 23.98 -6.59 0.96
C GLY A 154 22.90 -7.31 1.79
N LYS A 155 23.28 -8.00 2.87
CA LYS A 155 22.34 -8.63 3.79
C LYS A 155 21.90 -7.62 4.85
N ALA A 156 20.61 -7.56 5.13
CA ALA A 156 20.08 -6.74 6.22
C ALA A 156 20.61 -7.25 7.58
N VAL A 157 21.21 -6.34 8.37
CA VAL A 157 21.79 -6.63 9.68
C VAL A 157 21.20 -5.80 10.81
N GLY A 158 20.46 -4.74 10.48
CA GLY A 158 19.81 -3.87 11.46
C GLY A 158 18.56 -3.20 10.90
N LEU A 159 17.66 -2.85 11.80
CA LEU A 159 16.47 -2.04 11.55
C LEU A 159 16.28 -1.06 12.70
N GLU A 160 16.06 0.22 12.39
CA GLU A 160 15.83 1.26 13.39
C GLU A 160 14.66 2.16 12.98
N GLU A 161 13.73 2.39 13.91
CA GLU A 161 12.58 3.26 13.68
C GLU A 161 12.98 4.71 13.89
N LYS A 162 12.89 5.54 12.88
CA LYS A 162 13.14 6.99 12.90
C LYS A 162 14.42 7.36 13.67
N PRO A 163 15.58 6.83 13.26
CA PRO A 163 16.83 7.07 13.96
C PRO A 163 17.23 8.54 13.89
N ALA A 164 17.69 9.09 15.03
CA ALA A 164 18.23 10.46 15.05
C ALA A 164 19.54 10.60 14.25
N ALA A 165 20.30 9.51 14.12
CA ALA A 165 21.52 9.41 13.33
C ALA A 165 21.45 8.14 12.45
N PRO A 166 20.82 8.21 11.28
CA PRO A 166 20.66 7.04 10.41
C PRO A 166 22.00 6.46 9.94
N ARG A 167 22.14 5.14 10.03
CA ARG A 167 23.35 4.44 9.53
C ARG A 167 23.26 4.07 8.05
N SER A 168 22.11 4.32 7.43
CA SER A 168 21.82 3.99 6.05
C SER A 168 20.79 4.97 5.50
N HIS A 169 20.76 5.11 4.17
CA HIS A 169 19.73 5.87 3.44
C HIS A 169 18.55 5.01 2.97
N TYR A 170 18.53 3.72 3.32
CA TYR A 170 17.48 2.82 2.88
C TYR A 170 16.30 2.81 3.85
N ALA A 171 15.26 3.54 3.51
CA ALA A 171 13.98 3.56 4.22
C ALA A 171 13.18 2.29 3.91
N VAL A 172 12.59 1.68 4.92
CA VAL A 172 11.56 0.64 4.74
C VAL A 172 10.27 1.31 4.31
N THR A 173 9.74 0.91 3.16
CA THR A 173 8.52 1.47 2.60
C THR A 173 7.27 0.96 3.35
N GLY A 174 6.11 1.57 3.06
CA GLY A 174 4.84 1.13 3.65
C GLY A 174 4.21 -0.10 2.99
N LEU A 175 5.02 -1.10 2.64
CA LEU A 175 4.56 -2.35 2.01
C LEU A 175 5.28 -3.55 2.61
N TYR A 176 4.51 -4.47 3.19
CA TYR A 176 5.00 -5.58 4.00
C TYR A 176 4.29 -6.87 3.61
N PHE A 177 5.04 -7.95 3.44
CA PHE A 177 4.52 -9.29 3.23
C PHE A 177 4.95 -10.16 4.40
N TYR A 178 4.00 -10.82 5.06
CA TYR A 178 4.24 -11.61 6.25
C TYR A 178 3.61 -12.99 6.15
N ASP A 179 4.23 -13.98 6.77
CA ASP A 179 3.55 -15.22 7.11
C ASP A 179 2.53 -15.02 8.25
N ALA A 180 1.76 -16.06 8.58
CA ALA A 180 0.75 -16.01 9.64
C ALA A 180 1.33 -15.70 11.04
N GLY A 181 2.63 -15.84 11.25
CA GLY A 181 3.31 -15.54 12.50
C GLY A 181 3.30 -14.05 12.87
N CYS A 182 2.96 -13.16 11.94
CA CYS A 182 2.94 -11.72 12.15
C CYS A 182 1.98 -11.28 13.26
N VAL A 183 0.84 -11.96 13.42
CA VAL A 183 -0.14 -11.65 14.48
C VAL A 183 0.47 -11.94 15.85
N ALA A 184 1.16 -13.08 16.02
CA ALA A 184 1.85 -13.42 17.26
C ALA A 184 3.01 -12.45 17.55
N ALA A 185 3.77 -12.06 16.51
CA ALA A 185 4.82 -11.07 16.64
C ALA A 185 4.25 -9.71 17.10
N ALA A 186 3.16 -9.24 16.49
CA ALA A 186 2.50 -7.99 16.86
C ALA A 186 1.92 -8.02 18.30
N ARG A 187 1.37 -9.16 18.75
CA ARG A 187 0.88 -9.33 20.12
C ARG A 187 1.97 -9.26 21.18
N ALA A 188 3.19 -9.62 20.83
CA ALA A 188 4.33 -9.60 21.76
C ALA A 188 4.96 -8.20 21.91
N LEU A 189 4.58 -7.22 21.07
CA LEU A 189 5.13 -5.89 21.13
C LEU A 189 4.69 -5.11 22.36
N LYS A 190 5.59 -4.25 22.81
CA LYS A 190 5.26 -3.19 23.77
C LYS A 190 5.22 -1.85 23.03
N PRO A 191 4.34 -0.93 23.43
CA PRO A 191 4.34 0.41 22.85
C PRO A 191 5.73 1.08 22.98
N SER A 192 6.16 1.75 21.93
CA SER A 192 7.38 2.56 21.93
C SER A 192 7.25 3.79 22.84
N ALA A 193 8.32 4.58 22.97
CA ALA A 193 8.28 5.86 23.67
C ALA A 193 7.23 6.85 23.09
N ARG A 194 6.79 6.61 21.84
CA ARG A 194 5.72 7.37 21.18
C ARG A 194 4.31 6.84 21.48
N GLY A 195 4.19 5.77 22.27
CA GLY A 195 2.93 5.08 22.54
C GLY A 195 2.42 4.22 21.40
N GLU A 196 3.23 3.96 20.36
CA GLU A 196 2.87 3.23 19.16
C GLU A 196 3.41 1.78 19.14
N LEU A 197 2.64 0.86 18.59
CA LEU A 197 3.10 -0.47 18.22
C LEU A 197 3.81 -0.37 16.85
N GLU A 198 5.14 -0.36 16.89
CA GLU A 198 5.94 -0.10 15.71
C GLU A 198 6.02 -1.32 14.78
N ILE A 199 5.78 -1.11 13.51
CA ILE A 199 5.93 -2.17 12.50
C ILE A 199 7.40 -2.58 12.36
N THR A 200 8.32 -1.65 12.61
CA THR A 200 9.76 -1.92 12.64
C THR A 200 10.13 -2.98 13.67
N ASP A 201 9.43 -3.07 14.80
CA ASP A 201 9.70 -4.08 15.82
C ASP A 201 9.16 -5.46 15.42
N VAL A 202 8.05 -5.51 14.64
CA VAL A 202 7.63 -6.75 13.96
C VAL A 202 8.76 -7.22 13.02
N ASN A 203 9.26 -6.31 12.16
CA ASN A 203 10.33 -6.64 11.22
C ASN A 203 11.62 -7.07 11.93
N ARG A 204 11.98 -6.46 13.06
CA ARG A 204 13.12 -6.88 13.92
C ARG A 204 12.96 -8.30 14.43
N THR A 205 11.73 -8.69 14.78
CA THR A 205 11.45 -10.08 15.21
C THR A 205 11.77 -11.08 14.11
N TYR A 206 11.41 -10.76 12.85
CA TYR A 206 11.76 -11.60 11.70
C TYR A 206 13.25 -11.55 11.37
N LEU A 207 13.89 -10.38 11.46
CA LEU A 207 15.35 -10.24 11.27
C LEU A 207 16.12 -11.11 12.25
N ALA A 208 15.79 -11.05 13.54
CA ALA A 208 16.44 -11.84 14.59
C ALA A 208 16.32 -13.36 14.39
N ARG A 209 15.24 -13.81 13.71
CA ARG A 209 15.02 -15.22 13.35
C ARG A 209 15.68 -15.60 12.02
N GLY A 210 16.36 -14.69 11.34
CA GLY A 210 16.88 -14.91 9.98
C GLY A 210 15.80 -15.12 8.91
N ALA A 211 14.57 -14.67 9.19
CA ALA A 211 13.38 -14.88 8.37
C ALA A 211 12.88 -13.58 7.69
N LEU A 212 13.67 -12.49 7.74
CA LEU A 212 13.37 -11.24 7.01
C LEU A 212 14.12 -11.20 5.69
N LYS A 213 13.40 -10.99 4.60
CA LYS A 213 13.96 -10.61 3.31
C LYS A 213 13.72 -9.12 3.06
N VAL A 214 14.74 -8.42 2.62
CA VAL A 214 14.64 -7.03 2.16
C VAL A 214 14.86 -6.99 0.66
N GLU A 215 13.87 -6.50 -0.07
CA GLU A 215 13.94 -6.24 -1.51
C GLU A 215 14.24 -4.74 -1.71
N VAL A 216 15.28 -4.43 -2.47
CA VAL A 216 15.62 -3.05 -2.76
C VAL A 216 14.90 -2.60 -4.03
N LEU A 217 14.10 -1.54 -3.92
CA LEU A 217 13.50 -0.88 -5.06
C LEU A 217 14.56 -0.03 -5.78
N GLY A 218 14.79 -0.34 -7.05
CA GLY A 218 15.80 0.32 -7.87
C GLY A 218 15.36 1.73 -8.33
N ARG A 219 16.28 2.43 -9.01
CA ARG A 219 16.07 3.81 -9.52
C ARG A 219 14.90 3.96 -10.50
N GLY A 220 14.45 2.89 -11.13
CA GLY A 220 13.30 2.89 -12.03
C GLY A 220 11.94 2.81 -11.34
N VAL A 221 11.91 2.73 -10.00
CA VAL A 221 10.70 2.68 -9.19
C VAL A 221 10.56 3.97 -8.41
N ALA A 222 9.37 4.54 -8.40
CA ALA A 222 8.98 5.64 -7.52
C ALA A 222 8.20 5.07 -6.33
N TRP A 223 8.59 5.46 -5.13
CA TRP A 223 7.84 5.32 -3.90
C TRP A 223 7.59 6.70 -3.33
N LEU A 224 6.32 7.05 -3.13
CA LEU A 224 5.89 8.35 -2.63
C LEU A 224 4.98 8.15 -1.42
N ASP A 225 5.36 8.75 -0.29
CA ASP A 225 4.50 8.94 0.86
C ASP A 225 3.77 10.28 0.74
N THR A 226 2.49 10.31 1.00
CA THR A 226 1.68 11.53 0.88
C THR A 226 1.39 12.15 2.25
N GLY A 227 2.39 12.12 3.14
CA GLY A 227 2.24 12.49 4.55
C GLY A 227 2.20 13.99 4.85
N THR A 228 2.55 14.85 3.89
CA THR A 228 2.55 16.32 4.02
C THR A 228 1.92 16.97 2.80
N HIS A 229 1.54 18.26 2.90
CA HIS A 229 1.01 19.01 1.74
C HIS A 229 1.99 19.00 0.55
N ALA A 230 3.28 19.17 0.82
CA ALA A 230 4.32 19.16 -0.21
C ALA A 230 4.46 17.78 -0.88
N SER A 231 4.46 16.69 -0.09
CA SER A 231 4.58 15.35 -0.66
C SER A 231 3.31 14.91 -1.38
N LEU A 232 2.12 15.34 -0.92
CA LEU A 232 0.86 15.09 -1.62
C LEU A 232 0.83 15.79 -3.00
N LEU A 233 1.24 17.07 -3.04
CA LEU A 233 1.33 17.83 -4.29
C LEU A 233 2.40 17.21 -5.23
N ALA A 234 3.57 16.86 -4.70
CA ALA A 234 4.62 16.24 -5.50
C ALA A 234 4.17 14.90 -6.11
N ALA A 235 3.43 14.09 -5.35
CA ALA A 235 2.87 12.83 -5.85
C ALA A 235 1.80 13.08 -6.93
N ALA A 236 0.93 14.10 -6.76
CA ALA A 236 -0.07 14.45 -7.76
C ALA A 236 0.58 14.92 -9.07
N ASN A 237 1.61 15.78 -8.99
CA ASN A 237 2.36 16.25 -10.16
C ASN A 237 3.11 15.10 -10.86
N PHE A 238 3.66 14.16 -10.10
CA PHE A 238 4.31 12.97 -10.65
C PHE A 238 3.33 12.13 -11.48
N VAL A 239 2.14 11.84 -10.93
CA VAL A 239 1.10 11.07 -11.63
C VAL A 239 0.62 11.83 -12.86
N GLU A 240 0.30 13.11 -12.72
CA GLU A 240 -0.13 13.97 -13.83
C GLU A 240 0.88 13.96 -14.99
N THR A 241 2.15 14.19 -14.69
CA THR A 241 3.21 14.23 -15.71
C THR A 241 3.34 12.92 -16.48
N LEU A 242 3.25 11.77 -15.77
CA LEU A 242 3.30 10.46 -16.41
C LEU A 242 2.06 10.21 -17.29
N GLU A 243 0.87 10.42 -16.74
CA GLU A 243 -0.39 10.19 -17.43
C GLU A 243 -0.55 11.12 -18.64
N ALA A 244 -0.23 12.41 -18.51
CA ALA A 244 -0.26 13.37 -19.62
C ALA A 244 0.73 13.00 -20.73
N ARG A 245 1.88 12.41 -20.38
CA ARG A 245 2.91 12.07 -21.36
C ARG A 245 2.66 10.75 -22.05
N GLN A 246 2.17 9.74 -21.32
CA GLN A 246 2.01 8.39 -21.84
C GLN A 246 0.59 8.09 -22.36
N GLY A 247 -0.41 8.87 -21.90
CA GLY A 247 -1.82 8.54 -22.15
C GLY A 247 -2.31 7.33 -21.35
N LEU A 248 -1.48 6.78 -20.44
CA LEU A 248 -1.78 5.61 -19.63
C LEU A 248 -1.96 6.03 -18.17
N LYS A 249 -2.94 5.42 -17.48
CA LYS A 249 -3.20 5.75 -16.07
C LYS A 249 -2.28 5.01 -15.11
N VAL A 250 -1.84 5.73 -14.10
CA VAL A 250 -1.09 5.16 -12.96
C VAL A 250 -2.07 4.55 -11.97
N CYS A 251 -1.91 3.25 -11.66
CA CYS A 251 -2.71 2.55 -10.65
C CYS A 251 -4.23 2.67 -10.87
N CYS A 252 -4.71 2.37 -12.07
CA CYS A 252 -6.14 2.29 -12.40
C CYS A 252 -6.68 0.91 -12.01
N PRO A 253 -7.54 0.78 -10.98
CA PRO A 253 -8.02 -0.52 -10.52
C PRO A 253 -8.81 -1.28 -11.60
N GLU A 254 -9.60 -0.59 -12.41
CA GLU A 254 -10.40 -1.18 -13.50
C GLU A 254 -9.51 -1.82 -14.56
N GLU A 255 -8.48 -1.11 -15.01
CA GLU A 255 -7.52 -1.63 -15.96
C GLU A 255 -6.74 -2.81 -15.40
N ILE A 256 -6.24 -2.69 -14.15
CA ILE A 256 -5.50 -3.76 -13.48
C ILE A 256 -6.38 -5.01 -13.35
N ALA A 257 -7.64 -4.85 -12.93
CA ALA A 257 -8.59 -5.94 -12.81
C ALA A 257 -8.82 -6.64 -14.15
N TYR A 258 -8.97 -5.89 -15.23
CA TYR A 258 -9.16 -6.43 -16.58
C TYR A 258 -7.91 -7.13 -17.09
N ARG A 259 -6.73 -6.51 -16.98
CA ARG A 259 -5.47 -7.09 -17.46
C ARG A 259 -5.02 -8.30 -16.64
N GLN A 260 -5.36 -8.35 -15.36
CA GLN A 260 -5.10 -9.52 -14.50
C GLN A 260 -6.15 -10.64 -14.66
N GLY A 261 -7.19 -10.42 -15.49
CA GLY A 261 -8.27 -11.37 -15.66
C GLY A 261 -9.18 -11.53 -14.44
N PHE A 262 -9.24 -10.54 -13.55
CA PHE A 262 -10.16 -10.53 -12.42
C PHE A 262 -11.59 -10.21 -12.90
N ILE A 263 -11.71 -9.42 -13.95
CA ILE A 263 -12.97 -9.09 -14.64
C ILE A 263 -12.81 -9.32 -16.15
N ASP A 264 -13.92 -9.54 -16.81
CA ASP A 264 -13.99 -9.66 -18.27
C ASP A 264 -14.23 -8.31 -18.97
N ARG A 265 -14.23 -8.35 -20.31
CA ARG A 265 -14.49 -7.19 -21.17
C ARG A 265 -15.85 -6.55 -20.87
N ALA A 266 -16.90 -7.37 -20.71
CA ALA A 266 -18.24 -6.87 -20.45
C ALA A 266 -18.34 -6.13 -19.11
N GLN A 267 -17.60 -6.58 -18.10
CA GLN A 267 -17.54 -5.88 -16.81
C GLN A 267 -16.79 -4.55 -16.95
N LEU A 268 -15.68 -4.49 -17.68
CA LEU A 268 -14.97 -3.23 -17.90
C LEU A 268 -15.84 -2.21 -18.67
N GLU A 269 -16.61 -2.67 -19.68
CA GLU A 269 -17.58 -1.83 -20.40
C GLU A 269 -18.67 -1.26 -19.46
N ARG A 270 -19.15 -2.08 -18.50
CA ARG A 270 -20.13 -1.61 -17.49
C ARG A 270 -19.52 -0.55 -16.57
N LEU A 271 -18.24 -0.68 -16.19
CA LEU A 271 -17.55 0.30 -15.36
C LEU A 271 -17.27 1.61 -16.12
N ALA A 272 -16.90 1.54 -17.40
CA ALA A 272 -16.67 2.70 -18.23
C ALA A 272 -17.95 3.51 -18.51
N GLY A 273 -19.10 2.82 -18.63
CA GLY A 273 -20.37 3.40 -19.04
C GLY A 273 -20.79 4.68 -18.30
N PRO A 274 -20.85 4.69 -16.96
CA PRO A 274 -21.18 5.90 -16.18
C PRO A 274 -20.15 7.03 -16.32
N LEU A 275 -18.93 6.72 -16.72
CA LEU A 275 -17.78 7.64 -16.78
C LEU A 275 -17.49 8.17 -18.19
N LYS A 276 -18.26 7.79 -19.22
CA LYS A 276 -18.03 8.10 -20.65
C LYS A 276 -17.77 9.57 -20.99
N ARG A 277 -18.23 10.51 -20.15
CA ARG A 277 -18.08 11.95 -20.36
C ARG A 277 -16.88 12.54 -19.60
N THR A 278 -16.00 11.69 -19.09
CA THR A 278 -14.80 12.08 -18.35
C THR A 278 -13.57 11.48 -19.02
N GLY A 279 -12.42 12.12 -18.92
CA GLY A 279 -11.17 11.56 -19.43
C GLY A 279 -10.80 10.21 -18.81
N TYR A 280 -11.30 9.91 -17.59
CA TYR A 280 -11.14 8.60 -16.96
C TYR A 280 -11.93 7.52 -17.71
N GLY A 281 -13.19 7.80 -18.07
CA GLY A 281 -14.03 6.88 -18.83
C GLY A 281 -13.54 6.66 -20.26
N GLU A 282 -13.11 7.73 -20.95
CA GLU A 282 -12.47 7.65 -22.26
C GLU A 282 -11.24 6.73 -22.23
N TYR A 283 -10.43 6.83 -21.18
CA TYR A 283 -9.31 5.91 -20.96
C TYR A 283 -9.76 4.45 -20.81
N LEU A 284 -10.78 4.17 -19.99
CA LEU A 284 -11.29 2.80 -19.83
C LEU A 284 -11.81 2.21 -21.16
N GLU A 285 -12.40 3.04 -22.03
CA GLU A 285 -12.80 2.61 -23.37
C GLU A 285 -11.57 2.32 -24.27
N SER A 286 -10.48 3.10 -24.14
CA SER A 286 -9.24 2.83 -24.88
C SER A 286 -8.58 1.51 -24.47
N VAL A 287 -8.59 1.18 -23.17
CA VAL A 287 -8.06 -0.09 -22.63
C VAL A 287 -8.71 -1.32 -23.30
N LEU A 288 -9.99 -1.23 -23.69
CA LEU A 288 -10.69 -2.30 -24.38
C LEU A 288 -10.18 -2.56 -25.82
N ASN A 289 -9.60 -1.55 -26.45
CA ASN A 289 -9.25 -1.54 -27.87
C ASN A 289 -7.74 -1.56 -28.12
N GLU A 290 -6.94 -1.18 -27.12
CA GLU A 290 -5.49 -1.06 -27.25
C GLU A 290 -4.75 -2.14 -26.48
N ARG A 291 -3.68 -2.67 -27.09
CA ARG A 291 -2.71 -3.50 -26.39
C ARG A 291 -1.50 -2.66 -26.01
N VAL A 292 -1.29 -2.49 -24.72
CA VAL A 292 -0.06 -1.91 -24.16
C VAL A 292 0.86 -3.07 -23.78
N PHE A 293 2.11 -3.07 -24.26
CA PHE A 293 3.11 -4.12 -24.05
C PHE A 293 4.11 -3.71 -22.96
#